data_2562b3a5e3ec308443a7b55885e8fa18
#
_entry.id   2562b3a5e3ec308443a7b55885e8fa18
#
_cell.length_a   1.000
_cell.length_b   1.000
_cell.length_c   1.000
_cell.angle_alpha   90.00
_cell.angle_beta   90.00
_cell.angle_gamma   90.00
#
_symmetry.space_group_name_H-M   'P 1'
#
loop_
_entity.id
_entity.type
_entity.pdbx_description
1 polymer ?
#
loop_
_entity_poly.entity_id
_entity_poly.type
_entity_poly.pdbx_seq_one_letter_code
_entity_poly.pdbx_strand_id
1 'polypeptide(L)'
;GKLKSLKQANRLSNMFDEQDGGMLDYYDLTTQRGRRGKKKQSKGQEERTKQKIFQLTEITIPESITVKDLAAELKKTSAEVIKKLLGYGIMATLNNELDFDTAFLVAEEFGVKAVKKETVTEEDILFDDSEDKEEELQTRPPVIVVMGHVDHGKTSLLDAVRKTNVIEGEAGGITQAIGAYKVKVKDREITFLDTPGHEAFTAMRARGAQITDIAILVVAANDGVMPQTIEAINHAKSAGIPIIVAVNKMDLPDANIDKVKQELMAYDLVPEEWGGDTIYVPISAKKNQNIDQLLEMVLLEADVLELKANPHKQAKGTVIEARLDKHKGAIATMLVQRGSLDVGDTIVVGSSIGRIRSMLNDKGKKVKSAGPSTPVEISGLTEVPQAGDTFYEVKDEKMAKHLIERRKRTQREKAINANTVSYTHLTLP
;
A
#
# COMPACT_ATOMS: atom_id res chain seq x y z
N GLY A 1 48.16 43.21 -5.62
CA GLY A 1 47.48 41.88 -5.53
C GLY A 1 47.02 41.48 -4.13
N LYS A 2 47.72 41.96 -3.07
CA LYS A 2 47.41 41.52 -1.67
C LYS A 2 46.24 42.26 -0.99
N LEU A 3 45.82 43.42 -1.51
CA LEU A 3 44.71 44.21 -0.92
C LEU A 3 43.34 43.77 -1.38
N LYS A 4 43.21 43.02 -2.49
CA LYS A 4 41.94 42.46 -2.95
C LYS A 4 41.53 41.16 -2.24
N SER A 5 42.51 40.35 -1.78
CA SER A 5 42.28 39.13 -1.04
C SER A 5 41.83 39.38 0.42
N LEU A 6 42.28 40.44 1.03
CA LEU A 6 41.86 40.85 2.38
C LEU A 6 40.43 41.41 2.43
N LYS A 7 39.95 42.05 1.34
CA LYS A 7 38.58 42.52 1.26
C LYS A 7 37.57 41.39 0.96
N GLN A 8 38.00 40.30 0.36
CA GLN A 8 37.15 39.10 0.19
C GLN A 8 37.06 38.27 1.45
N ALA A 9 38.14 38.19 2.26
CA ALA A 9 38.09 37.49 3.53
C ALA A 9 37.15 38.18 4.55
N ASN A 10 37.14 39.50 4.61
CA ASN A 10 36.23 40.24 5.48
C ASN A 10 34.75 40.21 5.02
N ARG A 11 34.49 39.91 3.75
CA ARG A 11 33.11 39.73 3.27
C ARG A 11 32.54 38.35 3.57
N LEU A 12 33.39 37.33 3.70
CA LEU A 12 33.01 36.00 4.09
C LEU A 12 32.79 35.85 5.61
N SER A 13 33.54 36.61 6.43
CA SER A 13 33.31 36.58 7.88
C SER A 13 31.97 37.23 8.28
N ASN A 14 31.54 38.27 7.59
CA ASN A 14 30.27 38.95 7.87
C ASN A 14 29.03 38.18 7.34
N MET A 15 29.21 37.12 6.53
CA MET A 15 28.11 36.26 6.08
C MET A 15 27.84 35.11 7.05
N PHE A 16 28.77 34.80 7.98
CA PHE A 16 28.61 33.78 8.99
C PHE A 16 28.10 34.31 10.35
N ASP A 17 28.13 35.63 10.57
CA ASP A 17 27.69 36.26 11.81
C ASP A 17 26.16 36.51 11.90
N GLU A 18 25.40 36.27 10.82
CA GLU A 18 23.95 36.53 10.81
C GLU A 18 23.09 35.23 10.99
N GLN A 19 23.68 34.04 11.13
CA GLN A 19 22.93 32.79 11.26
C GLN A 19 23.15 31.97 12.53
N ASP A 20 24.01 32.38 13.46
CA ASP A 20 24.26 31.65 14.70
C ASP A 20 24.12 32.50 15.95
N GLY A 21 22.93 32.98 16.21
CA GLY A 21 22.52 33.58 17.49
C GLY A 21 22.17 32.56 18.58
N GLY A 22 22.88 31.43 18.70
CA GLY A 22 22.47 30.41 19.64
C GLY A 22 23.52 29.52 20.28
N MET A 23 24.80 29.63 19.89
CA MET A 23 25.75 28.58 20.29
C MET A 23 27.09 29.06 20.94
N LEU A 24 27.19 30.30 21.34
CA LEU A 24 28.46 30.86 21.88
C LEU A 24 28.49 31.15 23.39
N ASP A 25 27.44 30.82 24.14
CA ASP A 25 27.40 31.07 25.61
C ASP A 25 27.89 29.90 26.48
N TYR A 26 28.50 28.85 25.92
CA TYR A 26 28.87 27.64 26.70
C TYR A 26 30.35 27.49 26.98
N TYR A 27 31.26 28.34 26.45
CA TYR A 27 32.70 28.09 26.57
C TYR A 27 33.54 29.11 27.38
N ASP A 28 32.93 30.08 28.07
CA ASP A 28 33.70 31.14 28.75
C ASP A 28 33.75 31.07 30.30
N LEU A 29 33.63 29.88 30.87
CA LEU A 29 33.63 29.69 32.35
C LEU A 29 34.84 28.96 32.92
N THR A 30 35.92 28.71 32.16
CA THR A 30 37.05 27.92 32.70
C THR A 30 38.41 28.62 32.75
N THR A 31 38.53 29.92 32.42
CA THR A 31 39.82 30.61 32.51
C THR A 31 39.73 31.97 33.21
N GLN A 32 39.55 31.96 34.54
CA GLN A 32 40.04 33.05 35.38
C GLN A 32 40.55 32.51 36.70
N ARG A 33 41.85 32.19 36.70
CA ARG A 33 42.67 32.12 37.90
C ARG A 33 43.45 33.43 38.05
N GLY A 34 43.14 34.15 39.13
CA GLY A 34 44.16 34.94 39.83
C GLY A 34 44.19 36.42 39.54
N ARG A 35 43.62 37.22 40.46
CA ARG A 35 44.36 38.32 41.11
C ARG A 35 43.58 38.79 42.34
N ARG A 36 44.30 38.85 43.49
CA ARG A 36 43.88 39.37 44.81
C ARG A 36 43.69 40.87 44.74
N GLY A 37 42.59 41.37 45.36
CA GLY A 37 42.41 42.83 45.62
C GLY A 37 41.21 43.10 46.52
N LYS A 38 41.53 43.39 47.78
CA LYS A 38 40.79 44.04 48.89
C LYS A 38 39.32 44.45 48.76
N LYS A 39 38.57 43.86 49.69
CA LYS A 39 37.43 44.34 50.54
C LYS A 39 36.84 45.75 50.24
N LYS A 40 35.51 45.76 49.99
CA LYS A 40 34.56 46.70 50.63
C LYS A 40 33.18 46.04 50.73
N GLN A 41 32.65 46.04 51.97
CA GLN A 41 31.29 45.57 52.28
C GLN A 41 30.27 46.59 51.76
N SER A 42 29.25 46.11 51.10
CA SER A 42 27.93 46.76 51.07
C SER A 42 26.83 45.67 51.07
N LYS A 43 25.94 45.76 52.05
CA LYS A 43 24.71 44.99 52.17
C LYS A 43 23.83 45.28 50.93
N GLY A 44 23.43 44.26 50.26
CA GLY A 44 22.40 44.33 49.18
C GLY A 44 21.90 42.92 48.95
N GLN A 45 20.63 42.75 49.13
CA GLN A 45 19.77 41.59 48.98
C GLN A 45 20.24 40.51 47.99
N GLU A 46 20.41 39.29 48.51
CA GLU A 46 20.41 38.08 47.72
C GLU A 46 19.07 37.84 47.02
N GLU A 47 18.91 38.33 45.84
CA GLU A 47 17.93 37.75 44.92
C GLU A 47 18.52 36.44 44.37
N ARG A 48 18.13 35.35 45.00
CA ARG A 48 18.30 34.02 44.45
C ARG A 48 17.55 33.97 43.13
N THR A 49 18.28 34.08 42.00
CA THR A 49 17.78 33.76 40.68
C THR A 49 17.33 32.29 40.70
N LYS A 50 16.07 32.08 40.87
CA LYS A 50 15.46 30.77 40.63
C LYS A 50 15.73 30.43 39.14
N GLN A 51 16.71 29.58 38.92
CA GLN A 51 16.83 28.91 37.62
C GLN A 51 15.45 28.29 37.31
N LYS A 52 14.80 28.79 36.27
CA LYS A 52 13.63 28.13 35.70
C LYS A 52 14.10 26.75 35.24
N ILE A 53 13.80 25.73 36.03
CA ILE A 53 13.91 24.35 35.62
C ILE A 53 12.92 24.19 34.48
N PHE A 54 13.41 24.19 33.25
CA PHE A 54 12.62 23.75 32.10
C PHE A 54 12.30 22.29 32.36
N GLN A 55 11.11 22.03 32.85
CA GLN A 55 10.58 20.66 32.87
C GLN A 55 10.35 20.27 31.42
N LEU A 56 11.15 19.35 30.92
CA LEU A 56 10.88 18.66 29.66
C LEU A 56 9.54 17.95 29.87
N THR A 57 8.53 18.37 29.10
CA THR A 57 7.21 17.78 29.14
C THR A 57 7.08 16.63 28.13
N GLU A 58 7.89 16.62 27.07
CA GLU A 58 7.78 15.67 25.98
C GLU A 58 9.14 15.44 25.30
N ILE A 59 9.45 14.19 24.97
CA ILE A 59 10.64 13.78 24.18
C ILE A 59 10.22 12.88 23.05
N THR A 60 10.96 12.94 21.94
CA THR A 60 10.71 12.11 20.78
C THR A 60 11.76 11.00 20.71
N ILE A 61 11.33 9.74 20.76
CA ILE A 61 12.20 8.56 20.81
C ILE A 61 12.04 7.74 19.52
N PRO A 62 13.14 7.34 18.85
CA PRO A 62 13.09 6.41 17.71
C PRO A 62 12.66 4.99 18.15
N GLU A 63 12.46 4.07 17.23
CA GLU A 63 12.05 2.69 17.49
C GLU A 63 13.07 1.90 18.35
N SER A 64 14.38 2.21 18.20
CA SER A 64 15.44 1.77 19.12
C SER A 64 16.33 2.96 19.46
N ILE A 65 16.77 3.05 20.73
CA ILE A 65 17.62 4.13 21.23
C ILE A 65 18.66 3.56 22.19
N THR A 66 19.90 4.08 22.15
CA THR A 66 20.90 3.67 23.13
C THR A 66 20.62 4.28 24.50
N VAL A 67 21.04 3.60 25.57
CA VAL A 67 20.93 4.13 26.95
C VAL A 67 21.56 5.50 27.09
N LYS A 68 22.68 5.74 26.41
CA LYS A 68 23.37 7.02 26.36
C LYS A 68 22.55 8.13 25.75
N ASP A 69 21.94 7.84 24.59
CA ASP A 69 21.15 8.82 23.85
C ASP A 69 19.81 9.11 24.56
N LEU A 70 19.18 8.08 25.14
CA LEU A 70 17.98 8.26 25.97
C LEU A 70 18.29 9.13 27.19
N ALA A 71 19.42 8.96 27.84
CA ALA A 71 19.82 9.80 28.96
C ALA A 71 20.05 11.26 28.53
N ALA A 72 20.64 11.49 27.35
CA ALA A 72 20.83 12.83 26.78
C ALA A 72 19.49 13.51 26.48
N GLU A 73 18.55 12.81 25.85
CA GLU A 73 17.20 13.32 25.54
C GLU A 73 16.40 13.65 26.83
N LEU A 74 16.52 12.81 27.85
CA LEU A 74 15.89 13.04 29.16
C LEU A 74 16.60 14.12 29.98
N LYS A 75 17.77 14.63 29.53
CA LYS A 75 18.67 15.51 30.30
C LYS A 75 19.00 14.97 31.67
N LYS A 76 19.19 13.66 31.75
CA LYS A 76 19.58 12.90 32.97
C LYS A 76 20.91 12.24 32.78
N THR A 77 21.49 11.76 33.88
CA THR A 77 22.72 10.98 33.78
C THR A 77 22.45 9.55 33.37
N SER A 78 23.33 8.97 32.56
CA SER A 78 23.18 7.57 32.12
C SER A 78 23.12 6.60 33.32
N ALA A 79 23.75 6.95 34.45
CA ALA A 79 23.69 6.16 35.67
C ALA A 79 22.29 6.12 36.29
N GLU A 80 21.54 7.23 36.22
CA GLU A 80 20.15 7.28 36.69
C GLU A 80 19.26 6.42 35.82
N VAL A 81 19.45 6.47 34.47
CA VAL A 81 18.71 5.63 33.53
C VAL A 81 18.98 4.15 33.75
N ILE A 82 20.26 3.76 33.88
CA ILE A 82 20.68 2.37 34.18
C ILE A 82 20.10 1.90 35.53
N LYS A 83 20.09 2.76 36.54
CA LYS A 83 19.51 2.41 37.85
C LYS A 83 18.01 2.11 37.75
N LYS A 84 17.30 2.84 36.92
CA LYS A 84 15.85 2.60 36.67
C LYS A 84 15.65 1.29 35.90
N LEU A 85 16.41 1.06 34.82
CA LEU A 85 16.39 -0.19 34.06
C LEU A 85 16.69 -1.41 34.96
N LEU A 86 17.63 -1.29 35.87
CA LEU A 86 17.92 -2.34 36.83
C LEU A 86 16.72 -2.61 37.77
N GLY A 87 15.96 -1.59 38.11
CA GLY A 87 14.71 -1.73 38.88
C GLY A 87 13.64 -2.54 38.15
N TYR A 88 13.66 -2.55 36.83
CA TYR A 88 12.81 -3.41 35.98
C TYR A 88 13.46 -4.78 35.65
N GLY A 89 14.61 -5.09 36.25
CA GLY A 89 15.33 -6.33 36.00
C GLY A 89 16.12 -6.37 34.69
N ILE A 90 16.28 -5.23 34.02
CA ILE A 90 17.02 -5.12 32.76
C ILE A 90 18.45 -4.67 33.04
N MET A 91 19.39 -5.57 32.80
CA MET A 91 20.83 -5.24 32.88
C MET A 91 21.28 -4.58 31.57
N ALA A 92 21.45 -3.27 31.58
CA ALA A 92 21.88 -2.51 30.41
C ALA A 92 23.20 -1.78 30.69
N THR A 93 24.05 -1.70 29.67
CA THR A 93 25.25 -0.87 29.62
C THR A 93 24.96 0.41 28.82
N LEU A 94 25.91 1.35 28.82
CA LEU A 94 25.77 2.64 28.10
C LEU A 94 25.43 2.50 26.61
N ASN A 95 25.95 1.45 25.98
CA ASN A 95 25.81 1.23 24.53
C ASN A 95 24.72 0.21 24.16
N ASN A 96 24.00 -0.30 25.15
CA ASN A 96 22.88 -1.19 24.84
C ASN A 96 21.75 -0.41 24.18
N GLU A 97 21.18 -0.99 23.14
CA GLU A 97 19.95 -0.50 22.51
C GLU A 97 18.73 -0.94 23.31
N LEU A 98 17.84 -0.02 23.54
CA LEU A 98 16.53 -0.22 24.16
C LEU A 98 15.46 -0.09 23.07
N ASP A 99 14.46 -0.94 23.13
CA ASP A 99 13.26 -0.81 22.33
C ASP A 99 12.41 0.37 22.83
N PHE A 100 11.51 0.85 21.97
CA PHE A 100 10.64 1.99 22.29
C PHE A 100 9.84 1.77 23.58
N ASP A 101 9.30 0.57 23.80
CA ASP A 101 8.45 0.27 24.96
C ASP A 101 9.24 0.39 26.27
N THR A 102 10.46 -0.13 26.30
CA THR A 102 11.34 0.00 27.46
C THR A 102 11.77 1.45 27.69
N ALA A 103 12.11 2.17 26.62
CA ALA A 103 12.49 3.58 26.69
C ALA A 103 11.30 4.45 27.13
N PHE A 104 10.09 4.14 26.69
CA PHE A 104 8.84 4.81 27.07
C PHE A 104 8.59 4.66 28.59
N LEU A 105 8.66 3.44 29.12
CA LEU A 105 8.46 3.18 30.55
C LEU A 105 9.46 3.96 31.42
N VAL A 106 10.72 4.00 30.98
CA VAL A 106 11.77 4.76 31.70
C VAL A 106 11.49 6.27 31.64
N ALA A 107 11.09 6.79 30.48
CA ALA A 107 10.75 8.22 30.32
C ALA A 107 9.54 8.62 31.18
N GLU A 108 8.50 7.80 31.24
CA GLU A 108 7.31 8.02 32.07
C GLU A 108 7.68 8.07 33.55
N GLU A 109 8.59 7.24 34.01
CA GLU A 109 9.05 7.25 35.41
C GLU A 109 9.83 8.53 35.79
N PHE A 110 10.45 9.17 34.78
CA PHE A 110 11.03 10.51 34.95
C PHE A 110 10.02 11.64 34.77
N GLY A 111 8.76 11.32 34.54
CA GLY A 111 7.66 12.29 34.36
C GLY A 111 7.70 13.01 33.00
N VAL A 112 8.33 12.39 31.99
CA VAL A 112 8.46 12.91 30.63
C VAL A 112 7.64 12.02 29.68
N LYS A 113 6.74 12.62 28.93
CA LYS A 113 5.96 11.88 27.91
C LYS A 113 6.86 11.57 26.71
N ALA A 114 7.03 10.31 26.41
CA ALA A 114 7.73 9.89 25.20
C ALA A 114 6.77 9.72 24.04
N VAL A 115 7.12 10.29 22.89
CA VAL A 115 6.39 10.13 21.64
C VAL A 115 7.31 9.39 20.66
N LYS A 116 6.76 8.40 19.98
CA LYS A 116 7.53 7.67 18.96
C LYS A 116 7.88 8.64 17.84
N LYS A 117 9.18 8.73 17.53
CA LYS A 117 9.64 9.47 16.36
C LYS A 117 9.22 8.70 15.14
N GLU A 118 8.32 9.25 14.38
CA GLU A 118 8.04 8.76 13.04
C GLU A 118 9.31 8.98 12.21
N THR A 119 10.09 7.93 12.02
CA THR A 119 11.20 7.96 11.06
C THR A 119 10.58 7.93 9.69
N VAL A 120 10.47 9.10 9.06
CA VAL A 120 10.09 9.19 7.65
C VAL A 120 11.11 8.39 6.86
N THR A 121 10.70 7.25 6.36
CA THR A 121 11.56 6.37 5.57
C THR A 121 11.73 6.95 4.17
N GLU A 122 12.77 6.51 3.44
CA GLU A 122 12.90 6.87 2.01
C GLU A 122 11.66 6.42 1.21
N GLU A 123 10.99 5.37 1.67
CA GLU A 123 9.73 4.88 1.10
C GLU A 123 8.59 5.86 1.33
N ASP A 124 8.45 6.41 2.54
CA ASP A 124 7.40 7.39 2.86
C ASP A 124 7.57 8.71 2.08
N ILE A 125 8.83 9.07 1.75
CA ILE A 125 9.12 10.25 0.92
C ILE A 125 8.80 10.00 -0.55
N LEU A 126 9.09 8.78 -1.05
CA LEU A 126 8.86 8.41 -2.44
C LEU A 126 7.41 8.06 -2.74
N PHE A 127 6.74 7.42 -1.79
CA PHE A 127 5.37 6.92 -1.92
C PHE A 127 4.46 7.75 -1.03
N ASP A 128 3.72 8.66 -1.64
CA ASP A 128 2.76 9.49 -0.93
C ASP A 128 1.51 8.65 -0.57
N ASP A 129 1.55 8.00 0.59
CA ASP A 129 0.42 7.24 1.15
C ASP A 129 -0.39 8.08 2.16
N SER A 130 -0.21 9.41 2.21
CA SER A 130 -1.02 10.30 3.04
C SER A 130 -2.51 10.18 2.69
N GLU A 131 -3.38 10.42 3.67
CA GLU A 131 -4.82 10.44 3.44
C GLU A 131 -5.21 11.54 2.46
N ASP A 132 -6.15 11.23 1.58
CA ASP A 132 -6.64 12.19 0.58
C ASP A 132 -7.63 13.15 1.24
N LYS A 133 -7.59 14.43 0.85
CA LYS A 133 -8.59 15.40 1.29
C LYS A 133 -9.92 15.11 0.59
N GLU A 134 -11.01 15.17 1.34
CA GLU A 134 -12.36 14.91 0.81
C GLU A 134 -12.71 15.79 -0.41
N GLU A 135 -12.18 17.00 -0.46
CA GLU A 135 -12.41 17.96 -1.56
C GLU A 135 -11.77 17.53 -2.88
N GLU A 136 -10.73 16.69 -2.85
CA GLU A 136 -9.99 16.22 -4.03
C GLU A 136 -10.50 14.85 -4.54
N LEU A 137 -11.39 14.22 -3.79
CA LEU A 137 -11.94 12.92 -4.13
C LEU A 137 -13.01 13.02 -5.21
N GLN A 138 -12.85 12.25 -6.26
CA GLN A 138 -13.83 12.12 -7.35
C GLN A 138 -14.38 10.70 -7.39
N THR A 139 -15.64 10.56 -7.80
CA THR A 139 -16.24 9.25 -8.00
C THR A 139 -15.50 8.50 -9.10
N ARG A 140 -15.11 7.27 -8.82
CA ARG A 140 -14.43 6.39 -9.78
C ARG A 140 -15.31 5.24 -10.24
N PRO A 141 -15.06 4.69 -11.43
CA PRO A 141 -15.73 3.47 -11.88
C PRO A 141 -15.50 2.31 -10.90
N PRO A 142 -16.51 1.47 -10.63
CA PRO A 142 -16.32 0.26 -9.85
C PRO A 142 -15.45 -0.74 -10.61
N VAL A 143 -14.65 -1.48 -9.86
CA VAL A 143 -13.85 -2.60 -10.36
C VAL A 143 -14.49 -3.89 -9.87
N ILE A 144 -14.83 -4.78 -10.77
CA ILE A 144 -15.64 -5.96 -10.51
C ILE A 144 -14.88 -7.21 -10.92
N VAL A 145 -14.88 -8.21 -10.06
CA VAL A 145 -14.38 -9.55 -10.39
C VAL A 145 -15.55 -10.49 -10.68
N VAL A 146 -15.40 -11.33 -11.72
CA VAL A 146 -16.35 -12.39 -12.02
C VAL A 146 -15.78 -13.73 -11.60
N MET A 147 -16.47 -14.42 -10.71
CA MET A 147 -16.06 -15.67 -10.09
C MET A 147 -17.13 -16.73 -10.21
N GLY A 148 -16.77 -17.97 -9.94
CA GLY A 148 -17.69 -19.13 -9.94
C GLY A 148 -17.05 -20.35 -10.57
N HIS A 149 -17.81 -21.43 -10.63
CA HIS A 149 -17.35 -22.71 -11.15
C HIS A 149 -17.10 -22.66 -12.67
N VAL A 150 -16.24 -23.57 -13.17
CA VAL A 150 -16.08 -23.85 -14.60
C VAL A 150 -17.47 -24.25 -15.15
N ASP A 151 -17.77 -23.92 -16.40
CA ASP A 151 -19.04 -24.23 -17.10
C ASP A 151 -20.31 -23.58 -16.54
N HIS A 152 -20.24 -22.74 -15.48
CA HIS A 152 -21.38 -21.94 -15.04
C HIS A 152 -21.66 -20.73 -15.92
N GLY A 153 -20.83 -20.51 -16.95
CA GLY A 153 -21.05 -19.50 -17.99
C GLY A 153 -20.47 -18.13 -17.67
N LYS A 154 -19.38 -18.07 -16.90
CA LYS A 154 -18.64 -16.79 -16.66
C LYS A 154 -18.21 -16.12 -17.94
N THR A 155 -17.46 -16.84 -18.81
CA THR A 155 -16.99 -16.31 -20.09
C THR A 155 -18.16 -15.91 -20.99
N SER A 156 -19.25 -16.70 -21.00
CA SER A 156 -20.47 -16.35 -21.76
C SER A 156 -21.12 -15.07 -21.25
N LEU A 157 -21.14 -14.85 -19.92
CA LEU A 157 -21.62 -13.62 -19.32
C LEU A 157 -20.75 -12.42 -19.75
N LEU A 158 -19.44 -12.57 -19.68
CA LEU A 158 -18.50 -11.52 -20.05
C LEU A 158 -18.55 -11.19 -21.53
N ASP A 159 -18.72 -12.19 -22.41
CA ASP A 159 -18.96 -11.98 -23.84
C ASP A 159 -20.27 -11.23 -24.11
N ALA A 160 -21.32 -11.59 -23.40
CA ALA A 160 -22.60 -10.88 -23.48
C ALA A 160 -22.47 -9.42 -23.06
N VAL A 161 -21.72 -9.15 -21.98
CA VAL A 161 -21.45 -7.78 -21.48
C VAL A 161 -20.58 -6.99 -22.46
N ARG A 162 -19.56 -7.62 -23.05
CA ARG A 162 -18.68 -7.01 -24.07
C ARG A 162 -19.34 -6.85 -25.42
N LYS A 163 -20.39 -7.60 -25.71
CA LYS A 163 -20.97 -7.79 -27.05
C LYS A 163 -19.95 -8.33 -28.05
N THR A 164 -19.16 -9.32 -27.62
CA THR A 164 -18.08 -9.97 -28.38
C THR A 164 -18.18 -11.49 -28.22
N ASN A 165 -17.45 -12.25 -29.05
CA ASN A 165 -17.35 -13.71 -28.98
C ASN A 165 -15.91 -14.13 -28.68
N VAL A 166 -15.45 -13.90 -27.45
CA VAL A 166 -14.09 -14.27 -27.02
C VAL A 166 -13.95 -15.79 -26.83
N ILE A 167 -15.04 -16.47 -26.45
CA ILE A 167 -15.06 -17.94 -26.25
C ILE A 167 -14.50 -18.70 -27.45
N GLU A 168 -14.79 -18.24 -28.67
CA GLU A 168 -14.32 -18.89 -29.90
C GLU A 168 -12.81 -18.76 -30.13
N GLY A 169 -12.15 -17.78 -29.49
CA GLY A 169 -10.73 -17.50 -29.64
C GLY A 169 -9.83 -18.12 -28.57
N GLU A 170 -10.37 -18.60 -27.46
CA GLU A 170 -9.58 -19.19 -26.37
C GLU A 170 -9.44 -20.71 -26.51
N ALA A 171 -8.23 -21.23 -26.27
CA ALA A 171 -7.96 -22.67 -26.33
C ALA A 171 -8.79 -23.43 -25.27
N GLY A 172 -9.70 -24.27 -25.73
CA GLY A 172 -10.61 -25.04 -24.85
C GLY A 172 -11.83 -24.27 -24.37
N GLY A 173 -12.07 -23.02 -24.83
CA GLY A 173 -13.22 -22.20 -24.44
C GLY A 173 -13.21 -21.78 -22.96
N ILE A 174 -12.04 -21.75 -22.32
CA ILE A 174 -11.88 -21.38 -20.91
C ILE A 174 -10.90 -20.21 -20.75
N THR A 175 -11.17 -19.30 -19.84
CA THR A 175 -10.27 -18.21 -19.48
C THR A 175 -9.02 -18.74 -18.77
N GLN A 176 -7.84 -18.44 -19.30
CA GLN A 176 -6.56 -18.92 -18.76
C GLN A 176 -5.71 -17.82 -18.12
N ALA A 177 -5.98 -16.56 -18.42
CA ALA A 177 -5.29 -15.40 -17.87
C ALA A 177 -6.30 -14.43 -17.26
N ILE A 178 -5.86 -13.55 -16.34
CA ILE A 178 -6.73 -12.50 -15.80
C ILE A 178 -6.90 -11.43 -16.87
N GLY A 179 -8.07 -11.37 -17.49
CA GLY A 179 -8.46 -10.31 -18.41
C GLY A 179 -9.00 -9.09 -17.67
N ALA A 180 -8.58 -7.89 -18.06
CA ALA A 180 -9.13 -6.67 -17.51
C ALA A 180 -9.65 -5.76 -18.64
N TYR A 181 -10.88 -5.28 -18.54
CA TYR A 181 -11.46 -4.44 -19.56
C TYR A 181 -12.57 -3.53 -19.03
N LYS A 182 -12.83 -2.45 -19.77
CA LYS A 182 -13.86 -1.47 -19.44
C LYS A 182 -15.12 -1.67 -20.30
N VAL A 183 -16.26 -1.57 -19.67
CA VAL A 183 -17.57 -1.56 -20.32
C VAL A 183 -18.30 -0.28 -19.95
N LYS A 184 -18.93 0.34 -20.95
CA LYS A 184 -19.80 1.50 -20.73
C LYS A 184 -21.25 1.05 -20.65
N VAL A 185 -21.88 1.31 -19.51
CA VAL A 185 -23.28 1.01 -19.23
C VAL A 185 -24.03 2.33 -19.02
N LYS A 186 -24.95 2.65 -19.91
CA LYS A 186 -25.58 3.98 -19.97
C LYS A 186 -24.48 5.05 -20.08
N ASP A 187 -24.29 5.93 -19.15
CA ASP A 187 -23.21 6.93 -19.17
C ASP A 187 -22.09 6.67 -18.15
N ARG A 188 -22.10 5.49 -17.51
CA ARG A 188 -21.13 5.09 -16.49
C ARG A 188 -20.20 3.99 -17.00
N GLU A 189 -18.97 4.00 -16.53
CA GLU A 189 -17.98 2.97 -16.85
C GLU A 189 -17.90 1.94 -15.70
N ILE A 190 -17.71 0.69 -16.07
CA ILE A 190 -17.47 -0.43 -15.15
C ILE A 190 -16.21 -1.14 -15.62
N THR A 191 -15.31 -1.46 -14.74
CA THR A 191 -14.11 -2.25 -15.04
C THR A 191 -14.31 -3.68 -14.56
N PHE A 192 -14.20 -4.61 -15.48
CA PHE A 192 -14.30 -6.05 -15.19
C PHE A 192 -12.95 -6.69 -15.13
N LEU A 193 -12.75 -7.58 -14.14
CA LEU A 193 -11.65 -8.52 -14.07
C LEU A 193 -12.20 -9.94 -14.25
N ASP A 194 -11.76 -10.60 -15.31
CA ASP A 194 -12.06 -11.99 -15.56
C ASP A 194 -11.04 -12.89 -14.91
N THR A 195 -11.47 -13.86 -14.12
CA THR A 195 -10.59 -14.82 -13.44
C THR A 195 -10.87 -16.24 -13.91
N PRO A 196 -9.80 -17.05 -14.13
CA PRO A 196 -9.97 -18.46 -14.50
C PRO A 196 -10.76 -19.22 -13.45
N GLY A 197 -11.72 -20.06 -13.88
CA GLY A 197 -12.55 -20.88 -13.00
C GLY A 197 -11.88 -22.19 -12.54
N HIS A 198 -10.80 -22.63 -13.17
CA HIS A 198 -10.16 -23.91 -12.91
C HIS A 198 -9.43 -23.93 -11.55
N GLU A 199 -9.44 -25.06 -10.85
CA GLU A 199 -8.80 -25.24 -9.53
C GLU A 199 -7.33 -24.84 -9.46
N ALA A 200 -6.58 -25.06 -10.55
CA ALA A 200 -5.17 -24.68 -10.65
C ALA A 200 -4.89 -23.16 -10.47
N PHE A 201 -5.92 -22.31 -10.53
CA PHE A 201 -5.76 -20.83 -10.54
C PHE A 201 -6.30 -20.16 -9.27
N THR A 202 -6.30 -20.84 -8.13
CA THR A 202 -6.75 -20.29 -6.82
C THR A 202 -6.09 -18.95 -6.47
N ALA A 203 -4.77 -18.84 -6.68
CA ALA A 203 -4.03 -17.59 -6.41
C ALA A 203 -4.51 -16.41 -7.28
N MET A 204 -4.96 -16.66 -8.50
CA MET A 204 -5.52 -15.63 -9.38
C MET A 204 -6.89 -15.15 -8.89
N ARG A 205 -7.74 -16.05 -8.38
CA ARG A 205 -9.04 -15.69 -7.79
C ARG A 205 -8.88 -14.88 -6.51
N ALA A 206 -8.00 -15.30 -5.62
CA ALA A 206 -7.70 -14.56 -4.39
C ALA A 206 -7.19 -13.15 -4.69
N ARG A 207 -6.29 -13.02 -5.66
CA ARG A 207 -5.77 -11.72 -6.10
C ARG A 207 -6.87 -10.87 -6.74
N GLY A 208 -7.69 -11.46 -7.60
CA GLY A 208 -8.83 -10.75 -8.20
C GLY A 208 -9.71 -10.13 -7.13
N ALA A 209 -10.09 -10.88 -6.09
CA ALA A 209 -10.91 -10.36 -4.99
C ALA A 209 -10.23 -9.21 -4.22
N GLN A 210 -8.93 -9.27 -3.99
CA GLN A 210 -8.20 -8.24 -3.20
C GLN A 210 -8.10 -6.87 -3.87
N ILE A 211 -8.21 -6.81 -5.20
CA ILE A 211 -8.04 -5.57 -5.97
C ILE A 211 -9.35 -5.00 -6.52
N THR A 212 -10.48 -5.63 -6.21
CA THR A 212 -11.81 -5.27 -6.71
C THR A 212 -12.72 -4.75 -5.61
N ASP A 213 -13.78 -4.08 -6.02
CA ASP A 213 -14.76 -3.47 -5.13
C ASP A 213 -15.99 -4.37 -4.93
N ILE A 214 -16.36 -5.14 -5.94
CA ILE A 214 -17.56 -6.00 -5.94
C ILE A 214 -17.23 -7.32 -6.63
N ALA A 215 -17.75 -8.42 -6.12
CA ALA A 215 -17.66 -9.75 -6.75
C ALA A 215 -19.02 -10.14 -7.36
N ILE A 216 -19.01 -10.56 -8.63
CA ILE A 216 -20.16 -11.25 -9.24
C ILE A 216 -19.90 -12.76 -9.16
N LEU A 217 -20.70 -13.45 -8.40
CA LEU A 217 -20.68 -14.90 -8.28
C LEU A 217 -21.64 -15.53 -9.27
N VAL A 218 -21.12 -16.20 -10.29
CA VAL A 218 -21.92 -16.85 -11.31
C VAL A 218 -22.20 -18.30 -10.90
N VAL A 219 -23.46 -18.65 -10.74
CA VAL A 219 -23.94 -19.98 -10.37
C VAL A 219 -24.95 -20.45 -11.41
N ALA A 220 -24.77 -21.66 -11.94
CA ALA A 220 -25.74 -22.24 -12.88
C ALA A 220 -26.97 -22.75 -12.14
N ALA A 221 -28.16 -22.40 -12.60
CA ALA A 221 -29.44 -22.73 -11.96
C ALA A 221 -29.75 -24.24 -11.92
N ASN A 222 -29.17 -25.01 -12.85
CA ASN A 222 -29.34 -26.46 -12.93
C ASN A 222 -28.35 -27.22 -12.03
N ASP A 223 -27.13 -26.73 -11.90
CA ASP A 223 -26.04 -27.42 -11.22
C ASP A 223 -25.99 -27.08 -9.70
N GLY A 224 -26.30 -25.83 -9.34
CA GLY A 224 -26.23 -25.35 -7.96
C GLY A 224 -24.83 -24.99 -7.49
N VAL A 225 -24.56 -25.11 -6.18
CA VAL A 225 -23.30 -24.73 -5.57
C VAL A 225 -22.26 -25.83 -5.74
N MET A 226 -21.13 -25.49 -6.39
CA MET A 226 -20.01 -26.38 -6.66
C MET A 226 -18.78 -26.00 -5.81
N PRO A 227 -17.76 -26.88 -5.63
CA PRO A 227 -16.59 -26.60 -4.78
C PRO A 227 -15.88 -25.29 -5.11
N GLN A 228 -15.72 -24.97 -6.39
CA GLN A 228 -15.08 -23.70 -6.82
C GLN A 228 -15.97 -22.48 -6.55
N THR A 229 -17.29 -22.66 -6.44
CA THR A 229 -18.22 -21.61 -6.00
C THR A 229 -17.98 -21.29 -4.52
N ILE A 230 -17.80 -22.31 -3.69
CA ILE A 230 -17.48 -22.15 -2.25
C ILE A 230 -16.14 -21.45 -2.07
N GLU A 231 -15.14 -21.84 -2.84
CA GLU A 231 -13.83 -21.19 -2.85
C GLU A 231 -13.92 -19.72 -3.23
N ALA A 232 -14.70 -19.39 -4.27
CA ALA A 232 -14.93 -18.00 -4.71
C ALA A 232 -15.61 -17.16 -3.61
N ILE A 233 -16.61 -17.72 -2.91
CA ILE A 233 -17.27 -17.07 -1.77
C ILE A 233 -16.24 -16.76 -0.67
N ASN A 234 -15.41 -17.74 -0.32
CA ASN A 234 -14.39 -17.58 0.72
C ASN A 234 -13.37 -16.49 0.36
N HIS A 235 -12.95 -16.41 -0.91
CA HIS A 235 -12.05 -15.34 -1.37
C HIS A 235 -12.69 -13.96 -1.30
N ALA A 236 -13.93 -13.82 -1.73
CA ALA A 236 -14.66 -12.56 -1.67
C ALA A 236 -14.89 -12.10 -0.21
N LYS A 237 -15.31 -13.03 0.67
CA LYS A 237 -15.47 -12.76 2.11
C LYS A 237 -14.14 -12.39 2.78
N SER A 238 -13.06 -13.08 2.45
CA SER A 238 -11.72 -12.81 2.97
C SER A 238 -11.20 -11.43 2.54
N ALA A 239 -11.60 -10.97 1.36
CA ALA A 239 -11.30 -9.63 0.85
C ALA A 239 -12.27 -8.55 1.38
N GLY A 240 -13.36 -8.93 2.05
CA GLY A 240 -14.34 -8.01 2.60
C GLY A 240 -15.17 -7.28 1.54
N ILE A 241 -15.31 -7.85 0.33
CA ILE A 241 -16.08 -7.24 -0.75
C ILE A 241 -17.49 -7.81 -0.84
N PRO A 242 -18.50 -6.99 -1.19
CA PRO A 242 -19.88 -7.46 -1.37
C PRO A 242 -19.98 -8.42 -2.56
N ILE A 243 -20.91 -9.35 -2.47
CA ILE A 243 -21.15 -10.39 -3.47
C ILE A 243 -22.53 -10.19 -4.08
N ILE A 244 -22.59 -10.09 -5.41
CA ILE A 244 -23.84 -10.15 -6.18
C ILE A 244 -23.91 -11.52 -6.85
N VAL A 245 -24.99 -12.24 -6.64
CA VAL A 245 -25.18 -13.59 -7.20
C VAL A 245 -25.93 -13.51 -8.54
N ALA A 246 -25.25 -13.90 -9.60
CA ALA A 246 -25.83 -14.06 -10.93
C ALA A 246 -26.21 -15.53 -11.15
N VAL A 247 -27.49 -15.86 -11.06
CA VAL A 247 -28.00 -17.21 -11.29
C VAL A 247 -28.20 -17.37 -12.80
N ASN A 248 -27.25 -18.05 -13.43
CA ASN A 248 -27.20 -18.21 -14.89
C ASN A 248 -27.90 -19.48 -15.37
N LYS A 249 -28.08 -19.60 -16.68
CA LYS A 249 -28.73 -20.70 -17.37
C LYS A 249 -30.25 -20.84 -17.04
N MET A 250 -30.89 -19.71 -16.76
CA MET A 250 -32.32 -19.69 -16.48
C MET A 250 -33.22 -20.11 -17.71
N ASP A 251 -32.59 -20.26 -18.86
CA ASP A 251 -33.23 -20.75 -20.08
C ASP A 251 -33.41 -22.26 -20.15
N LEU A 252 -32.80 -23.01 -19.21
CA LEU A 252 -32.91 -24.47 -19.15
C LEU A 252 -34.20 -24.90 -18.43
N PRO A 253 -34.81 -26.03 -18.83
CA PRO A 253 -36.08 -26.51 -18.24
C PRO A 253 -35.92 -26.99 -16.78
N ASP A 254 -34.71 -27.38 -16.36
CA ASP A 254 -34.33 -27.84 -15.04
C ASP A 254 -33.75 -26.73 -14.14
N ALA A 255 -33.83 -25.49 -14.60
CA ALA A 255 -33.37 -24.32 -13.84
C ALA A 255 -34.20 -24.13 -12.55
N ASN A 256 -33.52 -24.06 -11.39
CA ASN A 256 -34.17 -23.87 -10.10
C ASN A 256 -33.42 -22.84 -9.25
N ILE A 257 -33.93 -21.63 -9.24
CA ILE A 257 -33.32 -20.52 -8.47
C ILE A 257 -33.46 -20.71 -6.96
N ASP A 258 -34.58 -21.28 -6.48
CA ASP A 258 -34.83 -21.44 -5.05
C ASP A 258 -33.88 -22.47 -4.45
N LYS A 259 -33.53 -23.52 -5.20
CA LYS A 259 -32.48 -24.47 -4.80
C LYS A 259 -31.13 -23.74 -4.61
N VAL A 260 -30.73 -22.92 -5.56
CA VAL A 260 -29.46 -22.15 -5.48
C VAL A 260 -29.47 -21.19 -4.28
N LYS A 261 -30.60 -20.49 -4.06
CA LYS A 261 -30.77 -19.61 -2.89
C LYS A 261 -30.61 -20.37 -1.57
N GLN A 262 -31.26 -21.53 -1.45
CA GLN A 262 -31.15 -22.38 -0.25
C GLN A 262 -29.74 -22.92 -0.01
N GLU A 263 -29.05 -23.36 -1.05
CA GLU A 263 -27.67 -23.85 -0.92
C GLU A 263 -26.70 -22.72 -0.52
N LEU A 264 -26.87 -21.52 -1.04
CA LEU A 264 -26.01 -20.37 -0.74
C LEU A 264 -26.26 -19.76 0.66
N MET A 265 -27.44 -19.96 1.22
CA MET A 265 -27.73 -19.58 2.62
C MET A 265 -26.78 -20.26 3.63
N ALA A 266 -26.33 -21.49 3.35
CA ALA A 266 -25.34 -22.17 4.18
C ALA A 266 -23.99 -21.43 4.24
N TYR A 267 -23.77 -20.48 3.35
CA TYR A 267 -22.57 -19.64 3.26
C TYR A 267 -22.85 -18.17 3.59
N ASP A 268 -23.92 -17.87 4.36
CA ASP A 268 -24.34 -16.53 4.77
C ASP A 268 -24.65 -15.57 3.60
N LEU A 269 -25.02 -16.09 2.45
CA LEU A 269 -25.52 -15.32 1.31
C LEU A 269 -27.05 -15.39 1.29
N VAL A 270 -27.68 -14.61 2.18
CA VAL A 270 -29.13 -14.60 2.33
C VAL A 270 -29.73 -13.59 1.36
N PRO A 271 -30.73 -14.01 0.53
CA PRO A 271 -31.40 -13.09 -0.38
C PRO A 271 -32.13 -11.94 0.34
N GLU A 272 -32.19 -10.78 -0.27
CA GLU A 272 -32.97 -9.61 0.22
C GLU A 272 -34.44 -9.98 0.48
N GLU A 273 -35.04 -10.82 -0.38
CA GLU A 273 -36.43 -11.30 -0.25
C GLU A 273 -36.66 -12.07 1.07
N TRP A 274 -35.62 -12.65 1.65
CA TRP A 274 -35.65 -13.42 2.90
C TRP A 274 -35.04 -12.68 4.08
N GLY A 275 -34.84 -11.35 3.92
CA GLY A 275 -34.35 -10.47 4.97
C GLY A 275 -32.83 -10.39 5.09
N GLY A 276 -32.09 -10.83 4.07
CA GLY A 276 -30.64 -10.63 3.93
C GLY A 276 -30.27 -9.41 3.14
N ASP A 277 -29.03 -9.32 2.74
CA ASP A 277 -28.39 -8.18 2.04
C ASP A 277 -27.77 -8.59 0.69
N THR A 278 -27.91 -9.88 0.31
CA THR A 278 -27.32 -10.36 -0.94
C THR A 278 -28.27 -10.20 -2.12
N ILE A 279 -27.82 -9.53 -3.15
CA ILE A 279 -28.57 -9.34 -4.40
C ILE A 279 -28.47 -10.58 -5.27
N TYR A 280 -29.62 -11.11 -5.70
CA TYR A 280 -29.73 -12.23 -6.62
C TYR A 280 -30.36 -11.78 -7.93
N VAL A 281 -29.69 -12.04 -9.04
CA VAL A 281 -30.20 -11.70 -10.38
C VAL A 281 -30.28 -12.96 -11.25
N PRO A 282 -31.48 -13.41 -11.63
CA PRO A 282 -31.65 -14.52 -12.58
C PRO A 282 -31.32 -14.05 -14.00
N ILE A 283 -30.36 -14.71 -14.65
CA ILE A 283 -29.87 -14.36 -15.98
C ILE A 283 -29.83 -15.54 -16.95
N SER A 284 -29.82 -15.25 -18.23
CA SER A 284 -29.34 -16.19 -19.25
C SER A 284 -28.31 -15.49 -20.13
N ALA A 285 -27.04 -15.79 -19.91
CA ALA A 285 -25.93 -15.25 -20.69
C ALA A 285 -26.07 -15.66 -22.18
N LYS A 286 -26.51 -16.90 -22.45
CA LYS A 286 -26.70 -17.43 -23.79
C LYS A 286 -27.79 -16.69 -24.57
N LYS A 287 -28.90 -16.31 -23.92
CA LYS A 287 -30.02 -15.60 -24.52
C LYS A 287 -30.01 -14.09 -24.33
N ASN A 288 -28.94 -13.54 -23.71
CA ASN A 288 -28.82 -12.13 -23.34
C ASN A 288 -30.01 -11.61 -22.51
N GLN A 289 -30.56 -12.44 -21.62
CA GLN A 289 -31.67 -12.06 -20.75
C GLN A 289 -31.17 -11.53 -19.42
N ASN A 290 -31.71 -10.42 -18.94
CA ASN A 290 -31.46 -9.76 -17.65
C ASN A 290 -30.00 -9.33 -17.41
N ILE A 291 -29.17 -9.28 -18.44
CA ILE A 291 -27.79 -8.79 -18.31
C ILE A 291 -27.76 -7.31 -17.90
N ASP A 292 -28.62 -6.49 -18.55
CA ASP A 292 -28.72 -5.06 -18.20
C ASP A 292 -29.18 -4.86 -16.76
N GLN A 293 -30.09 -5.70 -16.24
CA GLN A 293 -30.54 -5.66 -14.85
C GLN A 293 -29.37 -6.00 -13.90
N LEU A 294 -28.57 -7.01 -14.23
CA LEU A 294 -27.37 -7.32 -13.43
C LEU A 294 -26.43 -6.13 -13.36
N LEU A 295 -26.18 -5.46 -14.49
CA LEU A 295 -25.28 -4.29 -14.54
C LEU A 295 -25.87 -3.09 -13.77
N GLU A 296 -27.19 -2.92 -13.76
CA GLU A 296 -27.87 -1.90 -12.96
C GLU A 296 -27.71 -2.17 -11.45
N MET A 297 -27.87 -3.43 -11.03
CA MET A 297 -27.66 -3.81 -9.61
C MET A 297 -26.21 -3.58 -9.18
N VAL A 298 -25.27 -3.88 -10.05
CA VAL A 298 -23.84 -3.59 -9.81
C VAL A 298 -23.57 -2.10 -9.63
N LEU A 299 -24.18 -1.25 -10.47
CA LEU A 299 -24.05 0.21 -10.35
C LEU A 299 -24.71 0.75 -9.07
N LEU A 300 -25.83 0.15 -8.66
CA LEU A 300 -26.51 0.49 -7.42
C LEU A 300 -25.64 0.17 -6.22
N GLU A 301 -25.06 -1.02 -6.18
CA GLU A 301 -24.13 -1.42 -5.12
C GLU A 301 -22.89 -0.51 -5.08
N ALA A 302 -22.34 -0.13 -6.24
CA ALA A 302 -21.25 0.81 -6.34
C ALA A 302 -21.59 2.20 -5.78
N ASP A 303 -22.85 2.64 -5.91
CA ASP A 303 -23.33 3.90 -5.33
C ASP A 303 -23.44 3.81 -3.81
N VAL A 304 -23.85 2.67 -3.27
CA VAL A 304 -23.89 2.42 -1.82
C VAL A 304 -22.47 2.44 -1.22
N LEU A 305 -21.49 1.90 -1.95
CA LEU A 305 -20.09 1.87 -1.54
C LEU A 305 -19.39 3.24 -1.62
N GLU A 306 -20.00 4.25 -2.27
CA GLU A 306 -19.42 5.59 -2.47
C GLU A 306 -17.96 5.57 -2.94
N LEU A 307 -17.67 4.82 -4.00
CA LEU A 307 -16.31 4.62 -4.51
C LEU A 307 -15.68 5.94 -5.00
N LYS A 308 -14.65 6.39 -4.33
CA LYS A 308 -13.94 7.64 -4.62
C LYS A 308 -12.44 7.39 -4.78
N ALA A 309 -11.78 8.22 -5.57
CA ALA A 309 -10.32 8.27 -5.67
C ALA A 309 -9.86 9.67 -6.06
N ASN A 310 -8.61 10.03 -5.71
CA ASN A 310 -8.01 11.29 -6.12
C ASN A 310 -7.24 11.09 -7.44
N PRO A 311 -7.69 11.67 -8.57
CA PRO A 311 -7.02 11.52 -9.85
C PRO A 311 -5.76 12.37 -10.01
N HIS A 312 -5.54 13.36 -9.13
CA HIS A 312 -4.43 14.32 -9.23
C HIS A 312 -3.22 13.95 -8.36
N LYS A 313 -3.39 12.95 -7.51
CA LYS A 313 -2.31 12.44 -6.66
C LYS A 313 -1.39 11.51 -7.45
N GLN A 314 -0.24 11.18 -6.87
CA GLN A 314 0.70 10.20 -7.37
C GLN A 314 0.01 8.88 -7.71
N ALA A 315 0.24 8.37 -8.93
CA ALA A 315 -0.41 7.15 -9.38
C ALA A 315 0.04 5.94 -8.55
N LYS A 316 -0.95 5.17 -8.09
CA LYS A 316 -0.78 3.91 -7.36
C LYS A 316 -1.76 2.89 -7.91
N GLY A 317 -1.33 1.64 -7.94
CA GLY A 317 -2.20 0.54 -8.34
C GLY A 317 -1.51 -0.80 -8.25
N THR A 318 -2.08 -1.81 -8.89
CA THR A 318 -1.64 -3.20 -8.76
C THR A 318 -1.40 -3.84 -10.12
N VAL A 319 -0.37 -4.69 -10.20
CA VAL A 319 -0.09 -5.52 -11.37
C VAL A 319 -1.07 -6.69 -11.42
N ILE A 320 -1.86 -6.76 -12.47
CA ILE A 320 -2.78 -7.86 -12.73
C ILE A 320 -1.99 -9.07 -13.26
N GLU A 321 -1.24 -8.83 -14.32
CA GLU A 321 -0.44 -9.84 -15.02
C GLU A 321 0.83 -9.20 -15.60
N ALA A 322 1.90 -9.96 -15.71
CA ALA A 322 3.12 -9.52 -16.36
C ALA A 322 3.76 -10.67 -17.15
N ARG A 323 4.36 -10.32 -18.29
CA ARG A 323 5.01 -11.28 -19.19
C ARG A 323 6.23 -10.66 -19.86
N LEU A 324 7.12 -11.54 -20.33
CA LEU A 324 8.25 -11.12 -21.15
C LEU A 324 7.89 -11.29 -22.63
N ASP A 325 7.81 -10.19 -23.36
CA ASP A 325 7.64 -10.20 -24.80
C ASP A 325 9.00 -10.15 -25.51
N LYS A 326 9.16 -10.95 -26.58
CA LYS A 326 10.43 -11.06 -27.32
C LYS A 326 10.86 -9.74 -28.00
N HIS A 327 9.92 -8.86 -28.32
CA HIS A 327 10.18 -7.62 -29.07
C HIS A 327 10.04 -6.37 -28.19
N LYS A 328 9.11 -6.37 -27.24
CA LYS A 328 8.79 -5.22 -26.40
C LYS A 328 9.46 -5.27 -25.02
N GLY A 329 10.06 -6.41 -24.66
CA GLY A 329 10.63 -6.62 -23.32
C GLY A 329 9.58 -6.96 -22.28
N ALA A 330 9.77 -6.50 -21.05
CA ALA A 330 8.80 -6.70 -19.97
C ALA A 330 7.53 -5.88 -20.23
N ILE A 331 6.40 -6.58 -20.28
CA ILE A 331 5.07 -6.02 -20.42
C ILE A 331 4.27 -6.37 -19.16
N ALA A 332 3.53 -5.41 -18.62
CA ALA A 332 2.66 -5.63 -17.49
C ALA A 332 1.28 -5.02 -17.74
N THR A 333 0.24 -5.78 -17.41
CA THR A 333 -1.13 -5.26 -17.31
C THR A 333 -1.35 -4.78 -15.89
N MET A 334 -1.69 -3.52 -15.72
CA MET A 334 -1.83 -2.85 -14.44
C MET A 334 -3.23 -2.25 -14.29
N LEU A 335 -3.74 -2.26 -13.07
CA LEU A 335 -4.94 -1.55 -12.69
C LEU A 335 -4.54 -0.31 -11.89
N VAL A 336 -4.86 0.87 -12.40
CA VAL A 336 -4.67 2.12 -11.66
C VAL A 336 -5.78 2.23 -10.62
N GLN A 337 -5.41 2.39 -9.35
CA GLN A 337 -6.37 2.51 -8.24
C GLN A 337 -6.53 3.95 -7.77
N ARG A 338 -5.46 4.73 -7.79
CA ARG A 338 -5.40 6.14 -7.39
C ARG A 338 -4.46 6.90 -8.32
N GLY A 339 -4.70 8.19 -8.47
CA GLY A 339 -3.89 9.05 -9.34
C GLY A 339 -4.15 8.82 -10.82
N SER A 340 -3.36 9.47 -11.65
CA SER A 340 -3.36 9.30 -13.11
C SER A 340 -1.96 8.93 -13.57
N LEU A 341 -1.85 7.92 -14.41
CA LEU A 341 -0.59 7.40 -14.94
C LEU A 341 -0.43 7.87 -16.38
N ASP A 342 0.70 8.50 -16.68
CA ASP A 342 0.98 9.06 -18.01
C ASP A 342 2.14 8.34 -18.71
N VAL A 343 2.14 8.37 -20.04
CA VAL A 343 3.27 7.88 -20.84
C VAL A 343 4.48 8.78 -20.60
N GLY A 344 5.59 8.19 -20.17
CA GLY A 344 6.81 8.91 -19.81
C GLY A 344 7.08 8.95 -18.31
N ASP A 345 6.11 8.58 -17.49
CA ASP A 345 6.29 8.50 -16.03
C ASP A 345 7.24 7.37 -15.66
N THR A 346 7.94 7.59 -14.57
CA THR A 346 8.77 6.56 -13.95
C THR A 346 7.96 5.88 -12.84
N ILE A 347 7.92 4.56 -12.88
CA ILE A 347 7.22 3.75 -11.89
C ILE A 347 8.16 2.76 -11.21
N VAL A 348 7.87 2.50 -9.95
CA VAL A 348 8.47 1.43 -9.14
C VAL A 348 7.41 0.36 -8.94
N VAL A 349 7.76 -0.89 -9.23
CA VAL A 349 6.86 -2.04 -9.10
C VAL A 349 7.61 -3.15 -8.38
N GLY A 350 7.28 -3.43 -7.13
CA GLY A 350 7.99 -4.40 -6.32
C GLY A 350 9.50 -4.11 -6.24
N SER A 351 10.32 -4.94 -6.88
CA SER A 351 11.79 -4.77 -7.03
C SER A 351 12.22 -4.30 -8.42
N SER A 352 11.28 -3.91 -9.28
CA SER A 352 11.54 -3.41 -10.64
C SER A 352 11.28 -1.91 -10.72
N ILE A 353 12.00 -1.24 -11.59
CA ILE A 353 11.79 0.17 -11.94
C ILE A 353 11.75 0.29 -13.45
N GLY A 354 11.00 1.23 -13.97
CA GLY A 354 11.01 1.50 -15.40
C GLY A 354 10.32 2.80 -15.75
N ARG A 355 10.60 3.30 -16.93
CA ARG A 355 9.90 4.42 -17.51
C ARG A 355 8.91 3.92 -18.55
N ILE A 356 7.65 4.34 -18.42
CA ILE A 356 6.58 3.93 -19.33
C ILE A 356 6.89 4.43 -20.74
N ARG A 357 7.15 3.50 -21.66
CA ARG A 357 7.41 3.81 -23.08
C ARG A 357 6.13 3.86 -23.90
N SER A 358 5.23 2.94 -23.64
CA SER A 358 3.91 2.92 -24.26
C SER A 358 2.88 2.33 -23.32
N MET A 359 1.67 2.80 -23.47
CA MET A 359 0.51 2.36 -22.72
C MET A 359 -0.63 2.03 -23.68
N LEU A 360 -1.21 0.87 -23.53
CA LEU A 360 -2.32 0.37 -24.35
C LEU A 360 -3.54 0.16 -23.44
N ASN A 361 -4.72 0.47 -23.95
CA ASN A 361 -5.95 0.11 -23.28
C ASN A 361 -6.35 -1.36 -23.57
N ASP A 362 -7.47 -1.81 -22.97
CA ASP A 362 -8.07 -3.12 -23.16
C ASP A 362 -8.40 -3.49 -24.63
N LYS A 363 -8.52 -2.48 -25.51
CA LYS A 363 -8.75 -2.64 -26.96
C LYS A 363 -7.46 -2.61 -27.78
N GLY A 364 -6.28 -2.64 -27.15
CA GLY A 364 -4.97 -2.56 -27.81
C GLY A 364 -4.65 -1.19 -28.43
N LYS A 365 -5.43 -0.15 -28.15
CA LYS A 365 -5.18 1.21 -28.64
C LYS A 365 -4.22 1.95 -27.71
N LYS A 366 -3.30 2.73 -28.31
CA LYS A 366 -2.39 3.58 -27.53
C LYS A 366 -3.15 4.68 -26.81
N VAL A 367 -2.92 4.82 -25.52
CA VAL A 367 -3.45 5.89 -24.67
C VAL A 367 -2.28 6.67 -24.06
N LYS A 368 -2.49 7.96 -23.79
CA LYS A 368 -1.47 8.84 -23.21
C LYS A 368 -1.57 8.88 -21.69
N SER A 369 -2.79 8.77 -21.16
CA SER A 369 -3.10 8.87 -19.74
C SER A 369 -4.11 7.79 -19.33
N ALA A 370 -4.00 7.32 -18.09
CA ALA A 370 -4.93 6.38 -17.47
C ALA A 370 -5.26 6.83 -16.05
N GLY A 371 -6.52 7.16 -15.80
CA GLY A 371 -7.03 7.54 -14.48
C GLY A 371 -7.43 6.34 -13.62
N PRO A 372 -8.00 6.60 -12.43
CA PRO A 372 -8.45 5.57 -11.50
C PRO A 372 -9.38 4.53 -12.13
N SER A 373 -9.31 3.29 -11.64
CA SER A 373 -10.08 2.13 -12.13
C SER A 373 -9.88 1.80 -13.61
N THR A 374 -8.76 2.23 -14.21
CA THR A 374 -8.46 1.96 -15.62
C THR A 374 -7.40 0.88 -15.74
N PRO A 375 -7.69 -0.25 -16.42
CA PRO A 375 -6.70 -1.25 -16.75
C PRO A 375 -5.90 -0.81 -17.96
N VAL A 376 -4.57 -0.95 -17.89
CA VAL A 376 -3.65 -0.61 -18.99
C VAL A 376 -2.52 -1.62 -19.09
N GLU A 377 -2.16 -1.97 -20.34
CA GLU A 377 -0.93 -2.71 -20.64
C GLU A 377 0.20 -1.73 -20.86
N ILE A 378 1.26 -1.83 -20.08
CA ILE A 378 2.43 -0.96 -20.19
C ILE A 378 3.66 -1.71 -20.66
N SER A 379 4.59 -0.99 -21.29
CA SER A 379 5.94 -1.46 -21.63
C SER A 379 6.98 -0.45 -21.12
N GLY A 380 8.18 -0.94 -20.83
CA GLY A 380 9.31 -0.08 -20.41
C GLY A 380 9.89 -0.42 -19.04
N LEU A 381 9.40 -1.48 -18.39
CA LEU A 381 9.98 -2.00 -17.16
C LEU A 381 11.33 -2.68 -17.43
N THR A 382 12.24 -2.62 -16.46
CA THR A 382 13.55 -3.26 -16.55
C THR A 382 13.47 -4.79 -16.37
N GLU A 383 12.56 -5.25 -15.54
CA GLU A 383 12.33 -6.65 -15.21
C GLU A 383 10.83 -6.94 -15.20
N VAL A 384 10.45 -8.19 -15.37
CA VAL A 384 9.05 -8.61 -15.27
C VAL A 384 8.64 -8.61 -13.80
N PRO A 385 7.67 -7.78 -13.38
CA PRO A 385 7.18 -7.77 -12.01
C PRO A 385 6.35 -9.02 -11.72
N GLN A 386 6.10 -9.27 -10.45
CA GLN A 386 5.17 -10.31 -10.04
C GLN A 386 3.73 -9.79 -10.15
N ALA A 387 2.84 -10.65 -10.55
CA ALA A 387 1.42 -10.35 -10.50
C ALA A 387 0.98 -10.18 -9.04
N GLY A 388 0.26 -9.11 -8.73
CA GLY A 388 -0.10 -8.68 -7.38
C GLY A 388 0.84 -7.65 -6.74
N ASP A 389 1.99 -7.36 -7.38
CA ASP A 389 2.85 -6.28 -6.91
C ASP A 389 2.14 -4.94 -7.00
N THR A 390 2.32 -4.10 -5.99
CA THR A 390 1.86 -2.72 -6.04
C THR A 390 2.87 -1.88 -6.82
N PHE A 391 2.38 -0.99 -7.65
CA PHE A 391 3.20 0.00 -8.33
C PHE A 391 2.92 1.41 -7.79
N TYR A 392 3.95 2.25 -7.84
CA TYR A 392 3.90 3.66 -7.51
C TYR A 392 4.58 4.48 -8.61
N GLU A 393 3.96 5.57 -9.01
CA GLU A 393 4.63 6.61 -9.77
C GLU A 393 5.66 7.30 -8.88
N VAL A 394 6.84 7.61 -9.40
CA VAL A 394 7.90 8.30 -8.67
C VAL A 394 8.46 9.47 -9.48
N LYS A 395 8.65 10.60 -8.81
CA LYS A 395 9.22 11.81 -9.43
C LYS A 395 10.73 11.80 -9.40
N ASP A 396 11.34 11.22 -8.35
CA ASP A 396 12.80 11.13 -8.21
C ASP A 396 13.31 9.73 -8.60
N GLU A 397 13.74 9.61 -9.85
CA GLU A 397 14.29 8.36 -10.40
C GLU A 397 15.57 7.89 -9.68
N LYS A 398 16.39 8.83 -9.16
CA LYS A 398 17.65 8.46 -8.50
C LYS A 398 17.39 7.83 -7.13
N MET A 399 16.51 8.44 -6.35
CA MET A 399 16.08 7.90 -5.05
C MET A 399 15.37 6.56 -5.23
N ALA A 400 14.51 6.43 -6.24
CA ALA A 400 13.84 5.18 -6.57
C ALA A 400 14.82 4.07 -6.93
N LYS A 401 15.86 4.33 -7.72
CA LYS A 401 16.91 3.35 -8.04
C LYS A 401 17.66 2.90 -6.80
N HIS A 402 18.04 3.83 -5.93
CA HIS A 402 18.71 3.51 -4.66
C HIS A 402 17.85 2.61 -3.78
N LEU A 403 16.57 2.91 -3.63
CA LEU A 403 15.61 2.10 -2.89
C LEU A 403 15.52 0.66 -3.46
N ILE A 404 15.39 0.53 -4.78
CA ILE A 404 15.32 -0.77 -5.45
C ILE A 404 16.59 -1.59 -5.25
N GLU A 405 17.77 -0.98 -5.37
CA GLU A 405 19.04 -1.66 -5.11
C GLU A 405 19.13 -2.16 -3.66
N ARG A 406 18.68 -1.36 -2.70
CA ARG A 406 18.61 -1.74 -1.29
C ARG A 406 17.63 -2.90 -1.06
N ARG A 407 16.42 -2.87 -1.64
CA ARG A 407 15.46 -3.97 -1.58
C ARG A 407 16.03 -5.28 -2.17
N LYS A 408 16.67 -5.20 -3.33
CA LYS A 408 17.32 -6.37 -3.97
C LYS A 408 18.45 -6.94 -3.12
N ARG A 409 19.25 -6.08 -2.49
CA ARG A 409 20.31 -6.51 -1.58
C ARG A 409 19.74 -7.24 -0.36
N THR A 410 18.74 -6.68 0.30
CA THR A 410 18.07 -7.30 1.45
C THR A 410 17.42 -8.63 1.10
N GLN A 411 16.80 -8.74 -0.08
CA GLN A 411 16.24 -10.01 -0.55
C GLN A 411 17.31 -11.07 -0.77
N ARG A 412 18.45 -10.70 -1.37
CA ARG A 412 19.59 -11.61 -1.56
C ARG A 412 20.18 -12.06 -0.21
N GLU A 413 20.35 -11.16 0.73
CA GLU A 413 20.83 -11.48 2.08
C GLU A 413 19.88 -12.44 2.81
N LYS A 414 18.56 -12.20 2.74
CA LYS A 414 17.55 -13.12 3.30
C LYS A 414 17.60 -14.50 2.64
N ALA A 415 17.73 -14.58 1.31
CA ALA A 415 17.82 -15.85 0.58
C ALA A 415 19.09 -16.64 0.93
N ILE A 416 20.23 -15.94 1.09
CA ILE A 416 21.50 -16.56 1.52
C ILE A 416 21.38 -17.11 2.95
N ASN A 417 20.83 -16.31 3.88
CA ASN A 417 20.65 -16.72 5.28
C ASN A 417 19.68 -17.91 5.42
N ALA A 418 18.59 -17.93 4.64
CA ALA A 418 17.64 -19.06 4.62
C ALA A 418 18.33 -20.36 4.15
N ASN A 419 19.20 -20.29 3.14
CA ASN A 419 19.96 -21.44 2.67
C ASN A 419 21.02 -21.89 3.69
N THR A 420 21.64 -20.95 4.43
CA THR A 420 22.68 -21.29 5.42
C THR A 420 22.09 -22.01 6.64
N VAL A 421 20.89 -21.65 7.07
CA VAL A 421 20.18 -22.32 8.18
C VAL A 421 19.80 -23.76 7.79
N SER A 422 19.51 -24.05 6.55
CA SER A 422 19.19 -25.40 6.08
C SER A 422 20.37 -26.36 6.16
N TYR A 423 21.61 -25.88 5.97
CA TYR A 423 22.82 -26.70 6.04
C TYR A 423 23.27 -27.03 7.48
N THR A 424 23.00 -26.14 8.44
CA THR A 424 23.40 -26.38 9.84
C THR A 424 22.56 -27.45 10.56
N HIS A 425 21.36 -27.77 10.06
CA HIS A 425 20.52 -28.83 10.62
C HIS A 425 20.82 -30.24 10.10
N LEU A 426 21.64 -30.37 9.03
CA LEU A 426 21.98 -31.65 8.41
C LEU A 426 23.34 -32.24 8.90
N THR A 427 24.05 -31.56 9.78
CA THR A 427 25.40 -31.96 10.23
C THR A 427 25.51 -32.29 11.74
N LEU A 428 24.42 -32.71 12.37
CA LEU A 428 24.52 -33.33 13.71
C LEU A 428 24.30 -34.86 13.61
N PRO A 429 25.24 -35.66 14.16
CA PRO A 429 25.20 -37.11 14.09
C PRO A 429 24.06 -37.70 14.92
#